data_db31df59a0095a3a034caa75b8fd1c89
#
_entry.id   db31df59a0095a3a034caa75b8fd1c89
#
_cell.length_a   1.000
_cell.length_b   1.000
_cell.length_c   1.000
_cell.angle_alpha   90.00
_cell.angle_beta   90.00
_cell.angle_gamma   90.00
#
_symmetry.space_group_name_H-M   'P 1'
#
loop_
_entity.id
_entity.type
_entity.pdbx_description
1 polymer ?
#
loop_
_entity_poly.entity_id
_entity_poly.type
_entity_poly.pdbx_seq_one_letter_code
_entity_poly.pdbx_strand_id
1 'polypeptide(L)'
;MGCWGITAFESDAGLDAISLIRKHLPEQGDVELRQMLAWLKADSWNAPPEVSEGMSHTSPMAVAELIVKFQEKDFSALDGIKGDKKFSSLSSFTASKESLQWVREYLSETLFYSRKCAKEQEKSGVLWGGWFQERDWKHWQAHMEKLIGRMDELLTREGETVALWTGSICQKAEPGKIAGKKEGEERENPHRSEEESMTFF
;
A
#
# COMPACT_ATOMS: atom_id res chain seq x y z
N MET A 1 0.91 -13.68 -18.58
CA MET A 1 1.25 -12.56 -17.69
C MET A 1 2.11 -11.58 -18.47
N GLY A 2 1.78 -10.31 -18.43
CA GLY A 2 2.47 -9.26 -19.16
C GLY A 2 3.22 -8.31 -18.22
N CYS A 3 4.28 -7.72 -18.74
CA CYS A 3 4.94 -6.56 -18.18
C CYS A 3 5.06 -5.52 -19.27
N TRP A 4 4.63 -4.30 -19.02
CA TRP A 4 4.60 -3.21 -20.00
C TRP A 4 5.45 -2.00 -19.60
N GLY A 5 6.10 -2.06 -18.43
CA GLY A 5 7.00 -1.02 -17.94
C GLY A 5 8.05 -1.57 -16.97
N ILE A 6 8.60 -0.69 -16.15
CA ILE A 6 9.71 -1.00 -15.22
C ILE A 6 9.29 -1.14 -13.77
N THR A 7 8.07 -0.72 -13.43
CA THR A 7 7.53 -0.78 -12.08
C THR A 7 6.69 -2.04 -11.89
N ALA A 8 6.51 -2.48 -10.64
CA ALA A 8 5.62 -3.59 -10.33
C ALA A 8 4.17 -3.28 -10.72
N PHE A 9 3.74 -2.01 -10.57
CA PHE A 9 2.41 -1.56 -10.98
C PHE A 9 2.19 -1.57 -12.50
N GLU A 10 3.23 -1.74 -13.28
CA GLU A 10 3.20 -1.91 -14.74
C GLU A 10 3.36 -3.40 -15.12
N SER A 11 2.88 -4.31 -14.29
CA SER A 11 2.86 -5.75 -14.56
C SER A 11 1.64 -6.44 -13.95
N ASP A 12 1.16 -7.50 -14.59
CA ASP A 12 0.06 -8.32 -14.06
C ASP A 12 0.41 -8.85 -12.65
N ALA A 13 1.62 -9.40 -12.47
CA ALA A 13 2.03 -9.97 -11.19
C ALA A 13 2.08 -8.94 -10.06
N GLY A 14 2.51 -7.71 -10.35
CA GLY A 14 2.50 -6.63 -9.35
C GLY A 14 1.08 -6.17 -9.01
N LEU A 15 0.21 -6.05 -10.01
CA LEU A 15 -1.20 -5.69 -9.79
C LEU A 15 -1.96 -6.79 -9.02
N ASP A 16 -1.66 -8.06 -9.28
CA ASP A 16 -2.23 -9.20 -8.53
C ASP A 16 -1.80 -9.15 -7.06
N ALA A 17 -0.52 -8.88 -6.78
CA ALA A 17 -0.03 -8.73 -5.42
C ALA A 17 -0.73 -7.58 -4.66
N ILE A 18 -0.89 -6.42 -5.31
CA ILE A 18 -1.60 -5.27 -4.73
C ILE A 18 -3.10 -5.57 -4.54
N SER A 19 -3.72 -6.28 -5.48
CA SER A 19 -5.12 -6.70 -5.36
C SER A 19 -5.33 -7.67 -4.20
N LEU A 20 -4.40 -8.60 -3.98
CA LEU A 20 -4.42 -9.50 -2.83
C LEU A 20 -4.27 -8.73 -1.51
N ILE A 21 -3.29 -7.83 -1.41
CA ILE A 21 -3.11 -6.98 -0.22
C ILE A 21 -4.41 -6.20 0.04
N ARG A 22 -4.95 -5.50 -0.98
CA ARG A 22 -6.19 -4.74 -0.88
C ARG A 22 -7.35 -5.57 -0.33
N LYS A 23 -7.50 -6.83 -0.77
CA LYS A 23 -8.57 -7.74 -0.31
C LYS A 23 -8.52 -7.98 1.20
N HIS A 24 -7.31 -8.01 1.77
CA HIS A 24 -7.09 -8.29 3.19
C HIS A 24 -7.00 -7.03 4.07
N LEU A 25 -6.91 -5.82 3.47
CA LEU A 25 -6.92 -4.58 4.25
C LEU A 25 -8.22 -4.43 5.03
N PRO A 26 -8.16 -3.97 6.28
CA PRO A 26 -9.34 -3.55 7.03
C PRO A 26 -10.00 -2.34 6.36
N GLU A 27 -11.30 -2.15 6.59
CA GLU A 27 -12.02 -0.96 6.11
C GLU A 27 -11.42 0.34 6.70
N GLN A 28 -11.01 0.28 7.95
CA GLN A 28 -10.29 1.32 8.69
C GLN A 28 -9.39 0.65 9.71
N GLY A 29 -8.29 1.28 10.08
CA GLY A 29 -7.42 0.77 11.14
C GLY A 29 -5.94 0.79 10.79
N ASP A 30 -5.20 0.05 11.57
CA ASP A 30 -3.75 -0.01 11.49
C ASP A 30 -3.32 -1.27 10.76
N VAL A 31 -2.28 -1.14 9.96
CA VAL A 31 -1.67 -2.26 9.24
C VAL A 31 -0.17 -2.25 9.46
N GLU A 32 0.42 -3.43 9.62
CA GLU A 32 1.84 -3.62 9.73
C GLU A 32 2.37 -4.39 8.51
N LEU A 33 3.53 -4.01 8.01
CA LEU A 33 4.16 -4.61 6.83
C LEU A 33 4.25 -6.13 6.91
N ARG A 34 4.56 -6.68 8.10
CA ARG A 34 4.60 -8.13 8.33
C ARG A 34 3.30 -8.84 7.97
N GLN A 35 2.14 -8.20 8.21
CA GLN A 35 0.85 -8.77 7.84
C GLN A 35 0.71 -8.86 6.32
N MET A 36 1.10 -7.81 5.58
CA MET A 36 1.07 -7.83 4.12
C MET A 36 1.98 -8.92 3.55
N LEU A 37 3.19 -9.06 4.09
CA LEU A 37 4.12 -10.11 3.70
C LEU A 37 3.57 -11.51 4.03
N ALA A 38 2.88 -11.68 5.14
CA ALA A 38 2.23 -12.94 5.51
C ALA A 38 1.11 -13.31 4.53
N TRP A 39 0.28 -12.34 4.11
CA TRP A 39 -0.76 -12.57 3.11
C TRP A 39 -0.17 -13.01 1.77
N LEU A 40 0.89 -12.35 1.30
CA LEU A 40 1.57 -12.74 0.07
C LEU A 40 2.17 -14.14 0.16
N LYS A 41 2.85 -14.47 1.27
CA LYS A 41 3.46 -15.78 1.49
C LYS A 41 2.43 -16.92 1.59
N ALA A 42 1.21 -16.63 2.04
CA ALA A 42 0.13 -17.60 2.15
C ALA A 42 -0.61 -17.86 0.83
N ASP A 43 -0.44 -17.02 -0.18
CA ASP A 43 -1.07 -17.14 -1.48
C ASP A 43 -0.14 -17.84 -2.47
N SER A 44 -0.59 -18.95 -3.04
CA SER A 44 0.24 -19.79 -3.92
C SER A 44 0.72 -19.10 -5.19
N TRP A 45 0.02 -18.03 -5.62
CA TRP A 45 0.33 -17.27 -6.82
C TRP A 45 1.30 -16.12 -6.55
N ASN A 46 1.13 -15.44 -5.42
CA ASN A 46 1.88 -14.24 -5.04
C ASN A 46 3.04 -14.53 -4.08
N ALA A 47 3.16 -15.77 -3.59
CA ALA A 47 4.23 -16.15 -2.65
C ALA A 47 5.60 -15.95 -3.31
N PRO A 48 6.46 -15.07 -2.75
CA PRO A 48 7.81 -14.91 -3.27
C PRO A 48 8.64 -16.16 -2.95
N PRO A 49 9.26 -16.79 -3.96
CA PRO A 49 10.23 -17.87 -3.72
C PRO A 49 11.49 -17.33 -3.03
N GLU A 50 12.32 -18.21 -2.53
CA GLU A 50 13.70 -17.83 -2.21
C GLU A 50 14.39 -17.37 -3.49
N VAL A 51 15.14 -16.27 -3.41
CA VAL A 51 15.85 -15.73 -4.57
C VAL A 51 17.00 -16.65 -4.93
N SER A 52 16.97 -17.13 -6.16
CA SER A 52 18.02 -17.95 -6.73
C SER A 52 18.20 -17.59 -8.21
N GLU A 53 19.14 -18.23 -8.90
CA GLU A 53 19.39 -17.97 -10.32
C GLU A 53 18.11 -18.16 -11.15
N GLY A 54 17.55 -17.07 -11.66
CA GLY A 54 16.36 -17.06 -12.50
C GLY A 54 15.03 -17.20 -11.75
N MET A 55 15.03 -17.21 -10.41
CA MET A 55 13.82 -17.35 -9.61
C MET A 55 13.64 -16.16 -8.68
N SER A 56 12.69 -15.30 -9.00
CA SER A 56 12.21 -14.23 -8.13
C SER A 56 10.76 -13.90 -8.48
N HIS A 57 10.05 -13.22 -7.59
CA HIS A 57 8.68 -12.77 -7.81
C HIS A 57 8.57 -11.26 -7.69
N THR A 58 7.60 -10.69 -8.40
CA THR A 58 7.37 -9.22 -8.42
C THR A 58 6.73 -8.71 -7.14
N SER A 59 6.08 -9.57 -6.36
CA SER A 59 5.33 -9.15 -5.17
C SER A 59 6.15 -8.37 -4.14
N PRO A 60 7.44 -8.68 -3.82
CA PRO A 60 8.25 -7.84 -2.92
C PRO A 60 8.58 -6.46 -3.50
N MET A 61 8.75 -6.36 -4.83
CA MET A 61 8.91 -5.07 -5.51
C MET A 61 7.63 -4.24 -5.42
N ALA A 62 6.46 -4.86 -5.62
CA ALA A 62 5.16 -4.20 -5.46
C ALA A 62 4.97 -3.68 -4.01
N VAL A 63 5.42 -4.44 -3.01
CA VAL A 63 5.40 -4.00 -1.60
C VAL A 63 6.34 -2.80 -1.37
N ALA A 64 7.53 -2.82 -1.93
CA ALA A 64 8.46 -1.68 -1.81
C ALA A 64 7.91 -0.42 -2.48
N GLU A 65 7.31 -0.54 -3.65
CA GLU A 65 6.63 0.56 -4.33
C GLU A 65 5.42 1.06 -3.54
N LEU A 66 4.64 0.14 -2.93
CA LEU A 66 3.54 0.49 -2.04
C LEU A 66 4.03 1.34 -0.86
N ILE A 67 5.13 0.95 -0.20
CA ILE A 67 5.76 1.71 0.87
C ILE A 67 6.09 3.14 0.41
N VAL A 68 6.72 3.28 -0.76
CA VAL A 68 7.06 4.59 -1.34
C VAL A 68 5.81 5.42 -1.58
N LYS A 69 4.75 4.85 -2.15
CA LYS A 69 3.48 5.55 -2.38
C LYS A 69 2.84 6.06 -1.09
N PHE A 70 2.88 5.28 -0.01
CA PHE A 70 2.41 5.74 1.29
C PHE A 70 3.23 6.92 1.83
N GLN A 71 4.55 6.88 1.69
CA GLN A 71 5.43 7.98 2.11
C GLN A 71 5.19 9.25 1.30
N GLU A 72 4.92 9.11 0.01
CA GLU A 72 4.62 10.21 -0.92
C GLU A 72 3.16 10.67 -0.84
N LYS A 73 2.30 9.96 -0.09
CA LYS A 73 0.84 10.17 -0.01
C LYS A 73 0.15 10.09 -1.37
N ASP A 74 0.72 9.31 -2.28
CA ASP A 74 0.16 9.06 -3.60
C ASP A 74 -0.72 7.81 -3.59
N PHE A 75 -1.98 7.98 -3.24
CA PHE A 75 -2.98 6.92 -3.24
C PHE A 75 -3.77 6.81 -4.54
N SER A 76 -3.53 7.69 -5.51
CA SER A 76 -4.31 7.77 -6.75
C SER A 76 -4.30 6.47 -7.55
N ALA A 77 -3.12 5.87 -7.70
CA ALA A 77 -2.95 4.59 -8.37
C ALA A 77 -3.45 3.40 -7.52
N LEU A 78 -3.43 3.53 -6.19
CA LEU A 78 -3.84 2.48 -5.26
C LEU A 78 -5.36 2.38 -5.13
N ASP A 79 -6.04 3.50 -4.93
CA ASP A 79 -7.49 3.56 -4.71
C ASP A 79 -8.28 3.66 -6.02
N GLY A 80 -7.66 4.16 -7.10
CA GLY A 80 -8.31 4.34 -8.40
C GLY A 80 -8.74 3.05 -9.09
N ILE A 81 -8.11 1.91 -8.79
CA ILE A 81 -8.35 0.64 -9.49
C ILE A 81 -9.79 0.14 -9.33
N LYS A 82 -10.46 0.41 -8.20
CA LYS A 82 -11.86 0.00 -7.92
C LYS A 82 -12.73 1.13 -7.40
N GLY A 83 -12.23 2.37 -7.32
CA GLY A 83 -12.97 3.51 -6.77
C GLY A 83 -13.24 3.44 -5.27
N ASP A 84 -12.72 2.44 -4.56
CA ASP A 84 -12.75 2.36 -3.11
C ASP A 84 -11.49 3.05 -2.52
N LYS A 85 -11.59 3.58 -1.32
CA LYS A 85 -10.50 4.31 -0.66
C LYS A 85 -9.76 3.45 0.37
N LYS A 86 -9.61 2.14 0.13
CA LYS A 86 -9.07 1.21 1.13
C LYS A 86 -7.67 1.58 1.62
N PHE A 87 -6.78 1.99 0.75
CA PHE A 87 -5.42 2.35 1.15
C PHE A 87 -5.38 3.71 1.86
N SER A 88 -6.07 4.71 1.34
CA SER A 88 -6.11 6.06 1.95
C SER A 88 -6.95 6.14 3.22
N SER A 89 -7.82 5.15 3.50
CA SER A 89 -8.63 5.09 4.71
C SER A 89 -7.94 4.44 5.91
N LEU A 90 -6.75 3.86 5.73
CA LEU A 90 -5.97 3.32 6.84
C LEU A 90 -5.64 4.40 7.87
N SER A 91 -5.71 4.07 9.15
CA SER A 91 -5.33 4.98 10.24
C SER A 91 -3.81 5.09 10.37
N SER A 92 -3.10 3.97 10.21
CA SER A 92 -1.64 3.95 10.14
C SER A 92 -1.13 2.78 9.30
N PHE A 93 0.08 2.96 8.76
CA PHE A 93 0.86 1.89 8.19
C PHE A 93 2.26 1.93 8.81
N THR A 94 2.65 0.83 9.44
CA THR A 94 3.93 0.69 10.14
C THR A 94 4.73 -0.49 9.59
N ALA A 95 6.02 -0.51 9.87
CA ALA A 95 6.88 -1.64 9.54
C ALA A 95 7.90 -1.89 10.66
N SER A 96 8.08 -3.14 11.04
CA SER A 96 9.24 -3.55 11.82
C SER A 96 10.51 -3.48 10.99
N LYS A 97 11.65 -3.21 11.61
CA LYS A 97 12.94 -3.24 10.91
C LYS A 97 13.23 -4.59 10.26
N GLU A 98 12.83 -5.68 10.91
CA GLU A 98 12.94 -7.02 10.36
C GLU A 98 12.19 -7.17 9.02
N SER A 99 10.95 -6.66 8.94
CA SER A 99 10.15 -6.69 7.71
C SER A 99 10.74 -5.83 6.60
N LEU A 100 11.25 -4.63 6.94
CA LEU A 100 11.94 -3.76 5.99
C LEU A 100 13.23 -4.38 5.48
N GLN A 101 14.01 -4.99 6.38
CA GLN A 101 15.26 -5.69 6.04
C GLN A 101 14.99 -6.84 5.07
N TRP A 102 13.94 -7.62 5.33
CA TRP A 102 13.57 -8.72 4.45
C TRP A 102 13.23 -8.21 3.03
N VAL A 103 12.43 -7.14 2.90
CA VAL A 103 12.11 -6.54 1.58
C VAL A 103 13.39 -6.04 0.90
N ARG A 104 14.23 -5.33 1.62
CA ARG A 104 15.48 -4.77 1.13
C ARG A 104 16.43 -5.88 0.60
N GLU A 105 16.60 -6.95 1.37
CA GLU A 105 17.44 -8.09 1.01
C GLU A 105 16.91 -8.79 -0.24
N TYR A 106 15.61 -9.08 -0.27
CA TYR A 106 14.97 -9.70 -1.43
C TYR A 106 15.21 -8.92 -2.73
N LEU A 107 15.02 -7.59 -2.69
CA LEU A 107 15.27 -6.74 -3.85
C LEU A 107 16.74 -6.74 -4.26
N SER A 108 17.65 -6.71 -3.29
CA SER A 108 19.10 -6.71 -3.55
C SER A 108 19.57 -8.00 -4.19
N GLU A 109 19.10 -9.13 -3.68
CA GLU A 109 19.40 -10.45 -4.23
C GLU A 109 18.80 -10.61 -5.63
N THR A 110 17.53 -10.20 -5.82
CA THR A 110 16.89 -10.19 -7.15
C THR A 110 17.72 -9.40 -8.16
N LEU A 111 18.17 -8.20 -7.81
CA LEU A 111 19.01 -7.38 -8.68
C LEU A 111 20.37 -8.03 -8.96
N PHE A 112 21.01 -8.60 -7.93
CA PHE A 112 22.29 -9.27 -8.06
C PHE A 112 22.22 -10.47 -9.02
N TYR A 113 21.25 -11.37 -8.82
CA TYR A 113 21.10 -12.55 -9.66
C TYR A 113 20.65 -12.20 -11.08
N SER A 114 19.77 -11.23 -11.24
CA SER A 114 19.38 -10.73 -12.58
C SER A 114 20.58 -10.21 -13.37
N ARG A 115 21.49 -9.46 -12.70
CA ARG A 115 22.73 -8.98 -13.33
C ARG A 115 23.69 -10.12 -13.68
N LYS A 116 23.77 -11.13 -12.82
CA LYS A 116 24.58 -12.33 -13.07
C LYS A 116 24.05 -13.10 -14.28
N CYS A 117 22.75 -13.38 -14.32
CA CYS A 117 22.11 -14.08 -15.44
C CYS A 117 22.27 -13.30 -16.76
N ALA A 118 22.06 -11.98 -16.76
CA ALA A 118 22.24 -11.16 -17.97
C ALA A 118 23.67 -11.27 -18.54
N LYS A 119 24.70 -11.25 -17.68
CA LYS A 119 26.09 -11.42 -18.11
C LYS A 119 26.40 -12.81 -18.67
N GLU A 120 25.79 -13.84 -18.12
CA GLU A 120 25.95 -15.22 -18.57
C GLU A 120 25.27 -15.44 -19.92
N GLN A 121 24.09 -14.89 -20.11
CA GLN A 121 23.35 -14.92 -21.39
C GLN A 121 24.07 -14.15 -22.50
N GLU A 122 24.65 -12.99 -22.19
CA GLU A 122 25.47 -12.24 -23.15
C GLU A 122 26.63 -13.09 -23.67
N LYS A 123 27.29 -13.86 -22.79
CA LYS A 123 28.38 -14.78 -23.16
C LYS A 123 27.91 -15.98 -23.97
N SER A 124 26.72 -16.50 -23.69
CA SER A 124 26.16 -17.68 -24.35
C SER A 124 25.45 -17.37 -25.66
N GLY A 125 25.21 -16.10 -25.97
CA GLY A 125 24.43 -15.67 -27.12
C GLY A 125 22.93 -15.96 -27.02
N VAL A 126 22.44 -16.40 -25.85
CA VAL A 126 21.03 -16.62 -25.57
C VAL A 126 20.41 -15.30 -25.08
N LEU A 127 19.27 -14.91 -25.65
CA LEU A 127 18.55 -13.72 -25.19
C LEU A 127 18.09 -13.89 -23.74
N TRP A 128 18.27 -12.84 -22.96
CA TRP A 128 17.82 -12.82 -21.58
C TRP A 128 16.29 -12.93 -21.49
N GLY A 129 15.79 -13.94 -20.80
CA GLY A 129 14.37 -14.25 -20.67
C GLY A 129 13.68 -13.54 -19.49
N GLY A 130 14.10 -12.32 -19.16
CA GLY A 130 13.46 -11.53 -18.11
C GLY A 130 12.01 -11.21 -18.40
N TRP A 131 11.25 -10.88 -17.37
CA TRP A 131 9.82 -10.53 -17.47
C TRP A 131 9.55 -9.08 -17.92
N PHE A 132 10.59 -8.29 -18.12
CA PHE A 132 10.53 -6.94 -18.73
C PHE A 132 11.27 -6.94 -20.07
N GLN A 133 11.03 -5.89 -20.87
CA GLN A 133 11.65 -5.77 -22.17
C GLN A 133 13.13 -5.42 -22.03
N GLU A 134 13.98 -5.97 -22.88
CA GLU A 134 15.43 -5.73 -22.87
C GLU A 134 15.81 -4.24 -22.92
N ARG A 135 15.05 -3.45 -23.70
CA ARG A 135 15.22 -1.99 -23.78
C ARG A 135 15.08 -1.27 -22.44
N ASP A 136 14.33 -1.85 -21.49
CA ASP A 136 14.00 -1.27 -20.19
C ASP A 136 14.98 -1.72 -19.10
N TRP A 137 15.92 -2.61 -19.41
CA TRP A 137 16.86 -3.22 -18.48
C TRP A 137 17.60 -2.21 -17.59
N LYS A 138 18.16 -1.15 -18.19
CA LYS A 138 18.89 -0.11 -17.44
C LYS A 138 17.96 0.68 -16.51
N HIS A 139 16.77 1.00 -16.98
CA HIS A 139 15.78 1.75 -16.20
C HIS A 139 15.23 0.92 -15.04
N TRP A 140 14.98 -0.39 -15.28
CA TRP A 140 14.56 -1.31 -14.23
C TRP A 140 15.63 -1.47 -13.14
N GLN A 141 16.91 -1.61 -13.51
CA GLN A 141 17.98 -1.66 -12.51
C GLN A 141 18.05 -0.40 -11.66
N ALA A 142 17.97 0.78 -12.30
CA ALA A 142 17.98 2.05 -11.59
C ALA A 142 16.75 2.19 -10.67
N HIS A 143 15.59 1.68 -11.10
CA HIS A 143 14.39 1.64 -10.27
C HIS A 143 14.56 0.73 -9.05
N MET A 144 15.11 -0.48 -9.23
CA MET A 144 15.41 -1.40 -8.13
C MET A 144 16.41 -0.79 -7.13
N GLU A 145 17.47 -0.13 -7.62
CA GLU A 145 18.43 0.59 -6.76
C GLU A 145 17.77 1.71 -5.97
N LYS A 146 16.85 2.46 -6.58
CA LYS A 146 16.07 3.48 -5.88
C LYS A 146 15.21 2.89 -4.78
N LEU A 147 14.51 1.77 -5.03
CA LEU A 147 13.70 1.09 -4.02
C LEU A 147 14.56 0.57 -2.86
N ILE A 148 15.69 -0.06 -3.15
CA ILE A 148 16.66 -0.52 -2.15
C ILE A 148 17.14 0.65 -1.29
N GLY A 149 17.55 1.76 -1.91
CA GLY A 149 17.97 2.97 -1.20
C GLY A 149 16.88 3.54 -0.29
N ARG A 150 15.62 3.49 -0.70
CA ARG A 150 14.49 3.91 0.16
C ARG A 150 14.31 2.99 1.37
N MET A 151 14.50 1.67 1.20
CA MET A 151 14.48 0.74 2.35
C MET A 151 15.67 1.00 3.29
N ASP A 152 16.86 1.27 2.75
CA ASP A 152 18.04 1.64 3.55
C ASP A 152 17.77 2.91 4.37
N GLU A 153 17.20 3.97 3.78
CA GLU A 153 16.80 5.21 4.48
C GLU A 153 15.82 4.93 5.64
N LEU A 154 14.85 4.03 5.43
CA LEU A 154 13.89 3.67 6.47
C LEU A 154 14.54 2.89 7.62
N LEU A 155 15.50 2.02 7.31
CA LEU A 155 16.24 1.24 8.29
C LEU A 155 17.14 2.10 9.19
N THR A 156 17.55 3.31 8.75
CA THR A 156 18.33 4.26 9.58
C THR A 156 17.49 4.97 10.63
N ARG A 157 16.15 4.96 10.53
CA ARG A 157 15.28 5.64 11.51
C ARG A 157 15.38 4.97 12.87
N GLU A 158 15.20 5.76 13.93
CA GLU A 158 15.22 5.26 15.30
C GLU A 158 14.03 4.35 15.61
N GLY A 159 14.20 3.46 16.60
CA GLY A 159 13.16 2.52 17.05
C GLY A 159 13.13 1.20 16.26
N GLU A 160 12.48 0.20 16.83
CA GLU A 160 12.28 -1.12 16.22
C GLU A 160 11.16 -1.12 15.16
N THR A 161 10.23 -0.18 15.28
CA THR A 161 9.11 0.01 14.36
C THR A 161 9.16 1.38 13.72
N VAL A 162 9.04 1.42 12.42
CA VAL A 162 9.06 2.64 11.61
C VAL A 162 7.64 2.96 11.16
N ALA A 163 7.18 4.19 11.41
CA ALA A 163 5.95 4.71 10.82
C ALA A 163 6.20 5.03 9.32
N LEU A 164 5.51 4.32 8.45
CA LEU A 164 5.54 4.55 7.02
C LEU A 164 4.51 5.61 6.62
N TRP A 165 3.38 5.60 7.31
CA TRP A 165 2.31 6.58 7.13
C TRP A 165 1.44 6.64 8.39
N THR A 166 0.92 7.83 8.68
CA THR A 166 -0.13 8.06 9.68
C THR A 166 -1.22 8.89 9.03
N GLY A 167 -2.45 8.37 9.02
CA GLY A 167 -3.63 9.09 8.55
C GLY A 167 -3.82 10.36 9.39
N SER A 168 -4.30 11.41 8.77
CA SER A 168 -4.79 12.56 9.51
C SER A 168 -5.98 12.09 10.34
N ILE A 169 -5.77 11.92 11.64
CA ILE A 169 -6.88 11.72 12.57
C ILE A 169 -7.73 12.98 12.41
N CYS A 170 -8.89 12.84 11.81
CA CYS A 170 -9.92 13.87 11.90
C CYS A 170 -10.13 14.09 13.41
N GLN A 171 -9.64 15.22 13.93
CA GLN A 171 -9.84 15.58 15.34
C GLN A 171 -11.34 15.49 15.58
N LYS A 172 -11.77 14.43 16.28
CA LYS A 172 -13.11 14.41 16.85
C LYS A 172 -13.18 15.66 17.70
N ALA A 173 -14.07 16.56 17.34
CA ALA A 173 -14.39 17.75 18.08
C ALA A 173 -14.51 17.37 19.57
N GLU A 174 -13.78 18.08 20.40
CA GLU A 174 -13.94 17.98 21.85
C GLU A 174 -15.43 18.18 22.19
N PRO A 175 -16.01 17.37 23.08
CA PRO A 175 -17.38 17.61 23.51
C PRO A 175 -17.42 18.99 24.22
N GLY A 176 -18.16 19.93 23.59
CA GLY A 176 -18.32 21.28 24.05
C GLY A 176 -18.70 21.33 25.53
N LYS A 177 -18.03 22.18 26.26
CA LYS A 177 -18.36 22.61 27.62
C LYS A 177 -19.85 22.97 27.66
N ILE A 178 -20.57 22.25 28.49
CA ILE A 178 -21.91 22.60 28.94
C ILE A 178 -21.76 23.89 29.77
N ALA A 179 -22.12 25.01 29.21
CA ALA A 179 -22.28 26.27 29.93
C ALA A 179 -23.71 26.33 30.51
N GLY A 180 -23.70 26.59 31.79
CA GLY A 180 -24.74 26.63 32.79
C GLY A 180 -26.14 27.11 32.41
N LYS A 181 -27.06 26.49 33.14
CA LYS A 181 -28.38 26.92 33.54
C LYS A 181 -28.54 28.44 33.71
N LYS A 182 -29.60 28.99 33.14
CA LYS A 182 -30.41 30.06 33.75
C LYS A 182 -31.87 29.70 33.61
N GLU A 183 -32.50 29.63 34.78
CA GLU A 183 -33.93 29.55 35.03
C GLU A 183 -34.63 30.84 34.62
N GLY A 184 -35.92 30.75 34.27
CA GLY A 184 -36.90 31.80 34.47
C GLY A 184 -37.75 32.14 33.27
N GLU A 185 -38.91 31.69 33.28
CA GLU A 185 -40.21 32.37 33.30
C GLU A 185 -41.26 31.74 32.37
N GLU A 186 -42.32 31.38 33.07
CA GLU A 186 -43.64 31.02 32.57
C GLU A 186 -44.23 32.13 31.71
N ARG A 187 -45.01 31.77 30.69
CA ARG A 187 -46.33 32.33 30.41
C ARG A 187 -47.12 31.51 29.37
N GLU A 188 -48.15 30.90 29.88
CA GLU A 188 -49.50 30.69 29.37
C GLU A 188 -49.78 30.65 27.85
N ASN A 189 -50.39 29.51 27.50
CA ASN A 189 -51.37 29.22 26.46
C ASN A 189 -52.55 30.24 26.43
N PRO A 190 -53.38 30.46 25.39
CA PRO A 190 -54.18 29.39 24.78
C PRO A 190 -54.64 29.57 23.31
N HIS A 191 -55.31 28.49 22.84
CA HIS A 191 -56.35 28.35 21.81
C HIS A 191 -55.93 28.39 20.33
N ARG A 192 -56.36 27.45 19.57
CA ARG A 192 -57.55 26.78 19.14
C ARG A 192 -57.51 26.45 17.66
N SER A 193 -58.00 25.28 17.38
CA SER A 193 -58.91 24.80 16.30
C SER A 193 -58.31 24.55 14.93
N GLU A 194 -58.41 23.30 14.59
CA GLU A 194 -59.34 22.62 13.65
C GLU A 194 -58.90 22.58 12.20
N GLU A 195 -58.82 21.28 11.78
CA GLU A 195 -59.47 20.65 10.60
C GLU A 195 -58.89 21.07 9.25
N GLU A 196 -58.72 20.22 8.35
CA GLU A 196 -59.29 19.10 7.63
C GLU A 196 -58.24 18.57 6.67
N SER A 197 -58.00 17.28 6.55
CA SER A 197 -58.69 16.31 5.68
C SER A 197 -58.44 16.47 4.17
N MET A 198 -58.19 15.34 3.58
CA MET A 198 -58.28 14.88 2.18
C MET A 198 -56.98 14.72 1.42
N THR A 199 -56.57 13.47 1.25
CA THR A 199 -56.86 12.35 0.28
C THR A 199 -56.56 12.62 -1.18
N PHE A 200 -55.94 11.57 -1.79
CA PHE A 200 -55.86 11.19 -3.22
C PHE A 200 -54.87 11.98 -4.08
N PHE A 201 -53.97 11.40 -4.76
CA PHE A 201 -53.83 10.20 -5.60
C PHE A 201 -52.41 9.64 -5.57
#